data_7a8c1bff839c06c59b8464af094bcbb0
#
_entry.id   7a8c1bff839c06c59b8464af094bcbb0
#
_cell.length_a   1.000
_cell.length_b   1.000
_cell.length_c   1.000
_cell.angle_alpha   90.00
_cell.angle_beta   90.00
_cell.angle_gamma   90.00
#
_symmetry.space_group_name_H-M   'P 1'
#
loop_
_entity.id
_entity.type
_entity.pdbx_description
1 polymer ?
#
loop_
_entity_poly.entity_id
_entity_poly.type
_entity_poly.pdbx_seq_one_letter_code
_entity_poly.pdbx_strand_id
1 'polypeptide(L)'
;ELQKVQANVIDNHLRWMDVEMAIASEDKHSDNTVIDGLRTIDQKASEYSEVDWGPGVSDVEARKKENVKHIKGKAITASEAKKTAANFLGMKNTQGIQMVKSKNDNFPVYSAKVTKPGDNDKLSLDVTTKGGHVVWMMNNRDVKKRNLSLKGGQQKAEEFLKRRGYDSMQTVTYDDYGNEAAYTMVHQQDGVTVYPDLVTVKVALDNGEVTAFEASEYIVNHKSRQIPQPKLTKQKALSRVNPNLKVEDTGLALIPVDG
;
A
#
# COMPACT_ATOMS: atom_id res chain seq x y z
N GLU A 1 -10.64 24.97 -8.44
CA GLU A 1 -11.54 23.90 -7.97
C GLU A 1 -11.41 23.64 -6.47
N LEU A 2 -10.20 23.50 -5.92
CA LEU A 2 -9.97 23.38 -4.46
C LEU A 2 -10.62 24.52 -3.65
N GLN A 3 -10.61 25.75 -4.16
CA GLN A 3 -11.28 26.89 -3.53
C GLN A 3 -12.82 26.78 -3.55
N LYS A 4 -13.40 26.16 -4.57
CA LYS A 4 -14.86 25.89 -4.63
C LYS A 4 -15.27 24.79 -3.66
N VAL A 5 -14.45 23.75 -3.52
CA VAL A 5 -14.67 22.68 -2.53
C VAL A 5 -14.56 23.25 -1.11
N GLN A 6 -13.55 24.06 -0.86
CA GLN A 6 -13.36 24.73 0.44
C GLN A 6 -14.52 25.66 0.78
N ALA A 7 -15.03 26.43 -0.18
CA ALA A 7 -16.20 27.29 0.02
C ALA A 7 -17.46 26.46 0.31
N ASN A 8 -17.72 25.38 -0.43
CA ASN A 8 -18.88 24.49 -0.19
C ASN A 8 -18.81 23.80 1.19
N VAL A 9 -17.64 23.40 1.65
CA VAL A 9 -17.46 22.79 2.98
C VAL A 9 -17.69 23.83 4.08
N ILE A 10 -17.24 25.08 3.87
CA ILE A 10 -17.43 26.19 4.83
C ILE A 10 -18.88 26.68 4.84
N ASP A 11 -19.52 26.82 3.69
CA ASP A 11 -20.89 27.32 3.56
C ASP A 11 -21.95 26.30 4.03
N ASN A 12 -21.68 25.00 3.96
CA ASN A 12 -22.58 23.95 4.44
C ASN A 12 -22.43 23.60 5.93
N HIS A 13 -21.67 24.40 6.69
CA HIS A 13 -21.57 24.31 8.15
C HIS A 13 -21.23 22.92 8.71
N LEU A 14 -20.44 22.13 8.00
CA LEU A 14 -19.84 20.90 8.55
C LEU A 14 -18.69 21.28 9.51
N ARG A 15 -19.04 21.83 10.67
CA ARG A 15 -18.10 21.98 11.77
C ARG A 15 -18.02 20.66 12.51
N TRP A 16 -16.83 20.18 12.76
CA TRP A 16 -16.59 19.05 13.69
C TRP A 16 -17.30 19.27 15.05
N MET A 17 -17.44 20.54 15.49
CA MET A 17 -18.18 20.91 16.69
C MET A 17 -19.67 20.60 16.62
N ASP A 18 -20.28 20.61 15.43
CA ASP A 18 -21.71 20.28 15.27
C ASP A 18 -21.95 18.79 15.38
N VAL A 19 -20.94 17.97 15.00
CA VAL A 19 -20.97 16.50 15.19
C VAL A 19 -20.77 16.15 16.66
N GLU A 20 -19.86 16.80 17.38
CA GLU A 20 -19.68 16.62 18.83
C GLU A 20 -20.90 17.07 19.64
N MET A 21 -21.55 18.19 19.28
CA MET A 21 -22.78 18.62 19.93
C MET A 21 -23.97 17.71 19.63
N ALA A 22 -24.09 17.15 18.45
CA ALA A 22 -25.12 16.16 18.12
C ALA A 22 -24.94 14.87 18.93
N ILE A 23 -23.69 14.43 19.12
CA ILE A 23 -23.37 13.27 19.99
C ILE A 23 -23.61 13.58 21.47
N ALA A 24 -23.31 14.81 21.93
CA ALA A 24 -23.48 15.20 23.32
C ALA A 24 -24.94 15.55 23.71
N SER A 25 -25.82 15.88 22.77
CA SER A 25 -27.21 16.23 23.02
C SER A 25 -28.17 15.04 23.11
N GLU A 26 -27.75 13.84 22.71
CA GLU A 26 -28.54 12.61 22.79
C GLU A 26 -28.23 11.74 24.03
N ASP A 27 -27.88 12.36 25.15
CA ASP A 27 -27.75 11.66 26.41
C ASP A 27 -29.15 11.45 27.04
N LYS A 28 -29.81 10.38 26.62
CA LYS A 28 -30.76 9.54 27.37
C LYS A 28 -31.39 8.46 26.48
N HIS A 29 -30.94 7.21 26.71
CA HIS A 29 -31.55 5.95 26.26
C HIS A 29 -31.27 5.49 24.81
N SER A 30 -30.18 4.86 24.61
CA SER A 30 -30.06 3.48 24.05
C SER A 30 -28.64 3.18 23.57
N ASP A 31 -28.22 1.92 23.67
CA ASP A 31 -26.89 1.42 23.30
C ASP A 31 -26.56 1.44 21.78
N ASN A 32 -27.25 2.28 20.98
CA ASN A 32 -27.16 2.32 19.53
C ASN A 32 -26.67 3.64 18.93
N THR A 33 -26.29 4.64 19.73
CA THR A 33 -25.96 6.00 19.25
C THR A 33 -24.77 6.06 18.27
N VAL A 34 -23.78 5.17 18.42
CA VAL A 34 -22.63 5.11 17.49
C VAL A 34 -23.04 4.51 16.12
N ILE A 35 -23.92 3.50 16.12
CA ILE A 35 -24.41 2.85 14.89
C ILE A 35 -25.36 3.79 14.14
N ASP A 36 -26.21 4.54 14.84
CA ASP A 36 -27.13 5.50 14.24
C ASP A 36 -26.38 6.74 13.73
N GLY A 37 -25.31 7.17 14.41
CA GLY A 37 -24.40 8.19 13.94
C GLY A 37 -23.69 7.79 12.64
N LEU A 38 -23.21 6.56 12.55
CA LEU A 38 -22.59 6.03 11.33
C LEU A 38 -23.60 5.88 10.18
N ARG A 39 -24.84 5.44 10.46
CA ARG A 39 -25.92 5.39 9.45
C ARG A 39 -26.30 6.76 8.95
N THR A 40 -26.33 7.78 9.83
CA THR A 40 -26.62 9.18 9.44
C THR A 40 -25.49 9.76 8.57
N ILE A 41 -24.23 9.40 8.83
CA ILE A 41 -23.08 9.76 7.99
C ILE A 41 -23.20 9.07 6.63
N ASP A 42 -23.55 7.80 6.58
CA ASP A 42 -23.70 7.03 5.35
C ASP A 42 -24.89 7.54 4.51
N GLN A 43 -26.02 7.89 5.14
CA GLN A 43 -27.15 8.54 4.46
C GLN A 43 -26.79 9.94 3.93
N LYS A 44 -26.10 10.75 4.73
CA LYS A 44 -25.64 12.08 4.25
C LYS A 44 -24.56 11.97 3.19
N ALA A 45 -23.65 10.97 3.28
CA ALA A 45 -22.67 10.72 2.24
C ALA A 45 -23.33 10.31 0.92
N SER A 46 -24.48 9.63 0.95
CA SER A 46 -25.24 9.28 -0.26
C SER A 46 -26.09 10.44 -0.81
N GLU A 47 -26.38 11.46 0.00
CA GLU A 47 -27.06 12.71 -0.43
C GLU A 47 -26.10 13.72 -1.06
N TYR A 48 -24.79 13.62 -0.81
CA TYR A 48 -23.82 14.34 -1.61
C TYR A 48 -23.84 13.72 -3.01
N SER A 49 -24.52 14.38 -3.95
CA SER A 49 -24.33 14.10 -5.37
C SER A 49 -22.84 13.96 -5.59
N GLU A 50 -22.43 12.85 -6.19
CA GLU A 50 -21.04 12.53 -6.48
C GLU A 50 -20.32 13.82 -6.86
N VAL A 51 -19.51 14.33 -5.96
CA VAL A 51 -18.56 15.38 -6.32
C VAL A 51 -17.67 14.67 -7.32
N ASP A 52 -17.84 15.03 -8.57
CA ASP A 52 -16.99 14.54 -9.64
C ASP A 52 -15.57 15.04 -9.32
N TRP A 53 -14.81 14.18 -8.62
CA TRP A 53 -13.41 14.40 -8.30
C TRP A 53 -12.53 14.39 -9.55
N GLY A 54 -13.17 14.52 -10.73
CA GLY A 54 -12.55 14.34 -12.02
C GLY A 54 -12.44 12.87 -12.39
N PRO A 55 -11.95 12.52 -13.57
CA PRO A 55 -11.89 11.14 -14.08
C PRO A 55 -11.02 10.17 -13.23
N GLY A 56 -10.64 10.56 -12.00
CA GLY A 56 -9.64 9.89 -11.24
C GLY A 56 -10.06 8.59 -10.55
N VAL A 57 -11.15 8.56 -9.78
CA VAL A 57 -11.38 7.42 -8.86
C VAL A 57 -12.01 6.22 -9.55
N SER A 58 -13.06 6.42 -10.34
CA SER A 58 -13.70 5.33 -11.09
C SER A 58 -12.78 4.75 -12.17
N ASP A 59 -11.98 5.62 -12.82
CA ASP A 59 -11.03 5.20 -13.84
C ASP A 59 -9.81 4.49 -13.26
N VAL A 60 -9.33 4.88 -12.07
CA VAL A 60 -8.26 4.18 -11.36
C VAL A 60 -8.72 2.78 -10.96
N GLU A 61 -9.93 2.62 -10.45
CA GLU A 61 -10.47 1.29 -10.14
C GLU A 61 -10.73 0.44 -11.40
N ALA A 62 -11.23 1.05 -12.48
CA ALA A 62 -11.41 0.38 -13.74
C ALA A 62 -10.07 -0.05 -14.35
N ARG A 63 -9.05 0.81 -14.30
CA ARG A 63 -7.67 0.50 -14.71
C ARG A 63 -7.03 -0.58 -13.83
N LYS A 64 -7.25 -0.56 -12.51
CA LYS A 64 -6.81 -1.63 -11.61
C LYS A 64 -7.45 -2.96 -12.00
N LYS A 65 -8.75 -3.00 -12.25
CA LYS A 65 -9.45 -4.21 -12.72
C LYS A 65 -8.94 -4.70 -14.08
N GLU A 66 -8.61 -3.79 -15.00
CA GLU A 66 -8.01 -4.14 -16.30
C GLU A 66 -6.60 -4.68 -16.14
N ASN A 67 -5.77 -4.03 -15.32
CA ASN A 67 -4.39 -4.43 -15.06
C ASN A 67 -4.28 -5.83 -14.44
N VAL A 68 -5.23 -6.21 -13.57
CA VAL A 68 -5.31 -7.57 -13.00
C VAL A 68 -5.43 -8.66 -14.08
N LYS A 69 -6.08 -8.38 -15.21
CA LYS A 69 -6.15 -9.32 -16.35
C LYS A 69 -4.78 -9.57 -16.95
N HIS A 70 -3.85 -8.65 -16.79
CA HIS A 70 -2.50 -8.71 -17.35
C HIS A 70 -1.45 -9.34 -16.44
N ILE A 71 -1.81 -9.84 -15.25
CA ILE A 71 -0.88 -10.58 -14.40
C ILE A 71 -0.30 -11.74 -15.21
N LYS A 72 1.02 -11.76 -15.32
CA LYS A 72 1.75 -12.78 -16.09
C LYS A 72 1.79 -14.11 -15.33
N GLY A 73 1.90 -15.21 -16.07
CA GLY A 73 2.08 -16.53 -15.51
C GLY A 73 0.87 -17.44 -15.74
N LYS A 74 1.06 -18.72 -15.39
CA LYS A 74 0.03 -19.76 -15.48
C LYS A 74 -0.85 -19.75 -14.22
N ALA A 75 -2.06 -20.28 -14.33
CA ALA A 75 -2.87 -20.57 -13.16
C ALA A 75 -2.14 -21.60 -12.28
N ILE A 76 -2.17 -21.39 -10.97
CA ILE A 76 -1.55 -22.27 -9.98
C ILE A 76 -2.61 -22.94 -9.11
N THR A 77 -2.23 -24.08 -8.54
CA THR A 77 -3.04 -24.82 -7.58
C THR A 77 -2.84 -24.29 -6.15
N ALA A 78 -3.74 -24.64 -5.23
CA ALA A 78 -3.57 -24.34 -3.81
C ALA A 78 -2.28 -24.95 -3.21
N SER A 79 -1.86 -26.10 -3.71
CA SER A 79 -0.61 -26.75 -3.28
C SER A 79 0.63 -25.94 -3.72
N GLU A 80 0.61 -25.43 -4.94
CA GLU A 80 1.69 -24.54 -5.45
C GLU A 80 1.69 -23.21 -4.69
N ALA A 81 0.52 -22.63 -4.43
CA ALA A 81 0.39 -21.41 -3.62
C ALA A 81 0.94 -21.62 -2.19
N LYS A 82 0.72 -22.80 -1.57
CA LYS A 82 1.34 -23.14 -0.28
C LYS A 82 2.86 -23.17 -0.34
N LYS A 83 3.41 -23.74 -1.40
CA LYS A 83 4.88 -23.76 -1.61
C LYS A 83 5.42 -22.34 -1.80
N THR A 84 4.73 -21.51 -2.59
CA THR A 84 5.08 -20.10 -2.76
C THR A 84 5.08 -19.38 -1.41
N ALA A 85 4.03 -19.54 -0.61
CA ALA A 85 3.93 -18.94 0.72
C ALA A 85 5.07 -19.39 1.64
N ALA A 86 5.36 -20.71 1.68
CA ALA A 86 6.44 -21.24 2.50
C ALA A 86 7.81 -20.66 2.08
N ASN A 87 8.10 -20.62 0.79
CA ASN A 87 9.35 -20.07 0.25
C ASN A 87 9.46 -18.56 0.57
N PHE A 88 8.39 -17.82 0.40
CA PHE A 88 8.34 -16.38 0.71
C PHE A 88 8.64 -16.12 2.18
N LEU A 89 8.11 -16.94 3.08
CA LEU A 89 8.31 -16.85 4.52
C LEU A 89 9.64 -17.48 5.01
N GLY A 90 10.41 -18.10 4.13
CA GLY A 90 11.63 -18.83 4.49
C GLY A 90 11.37 -20.09 5.31
N MET A 91 10.19 -20.68 5.19
CA MET A 91 9.82 -21.94 5.88
C MET A 91 10.41 -23.15 5.15
N LYS A 92 10.86 -24.14 5.91
CA LYS A 92 11.43 -25.39 5.35
C LYS A 92 10.38 -26.28 4.67
N ASN A 93 9.12 -26.16 5.07
CA ASN A 93 8.01 -26.95 4.52
C ASN A 93 6.70 -26.15 4.61
N THR A 94 5.60 -26.72 4.14
CA THR A 94 4.27 -26.10 4.12
C THR A 94 3.42 -26.44 5.35
N GLN A 95 4.00 -27.07 6.37
CA GLN A 95 3.28 -27.42 7.60
C GLN A 95 2.87 -26.13 8.35
N GLY A 96 1.64 -26.12 8.86
CA GLY A 96 1.08 -24.94 9.53
C GLY A 96 0.46 -23.90 8.60
N ILE A 97 0.57 -24.07 7.25
CA ILE A 97 -0.08 -23.20 6.29
C ILE A 97 -1.47 -23.73 5.95
N GLN A 98 -2.51 -23.00 6.32
CA GLN A 98 -3.89 -23.24 5.88
C GLN A 98 -4.16 -22.32 4.69
N MET A 99 -4.69 -22.86 3.58
CA MET A 99 -4.88 -22.11 2.34
C MET A 99 -6.34 -22.20 1.90
N VAL A 100 -6.96 -21.07 1.63
CA VAL A 100 -8.34 -20.98 1.13
C VAL A 100 -8.35 -20.14 -0.14
N LYS A 101 -9.08 -20.60 -1.16
CA LYS A 101 -9.30 -19.79 -2.36
C LYS A 101 -10.24 -18.64 -1.99
N SER A 102 -9.83 -17.44 -2.26
CA SER A 102 -10.52 -16.21 -1.91
C SER A 102 -10.49 -15.21 -3.08
N LYS A 103 -11.12 -14.09 -2.88
CA LYS A 103 -11.06 -12.94 -3.77
C LYS A 103 -10.83 -11.74 -2.87
N ASN A 104 -9.70 -11.06 -3.02
CA ASN A 104 -9.56 -9.73 -2.48
C ASN A 104 -10.08 -8.70 -3.52
N ASP A 105 -10.18 -7.44 -3.14
CA ASP A 105 -10.79 -6.39 -3.98
C ASP A 105 -10.15 -6.24 -5.36
N ASN A 106 -8.87 -6.65 -5.49
CA ASN A 106 -8.09 -6.46 -6.70
C ASN A 106 -7.73 -7.77 -7.42
N PHE A 107 -7.65 -8.92 -6.71
CA PHE A 107 -7.09 -10.16 -7.26
C PHE A 107 -7.86 -11.39 -6.86
N PRO A 108 -8.04 -12.38 -7.76
CA PRO A 108 -8.33 -13.74 -7.36
C PRO A 108 -7.07 -14.34 -6.70
N VAL A 109 -7.18 -14.71 -5.41
CA VAL A 109 -6.06 -15.14 -4.59
C VAL A 109 -6.32 -16.47 -3.88
N TYR A 110 -5.25 -17.05 -3.39
CA TYR A 110 -5.25 -18.00 -2.30
C TYR A 110 -4.81 -17.26 -1.03
N SER A 111 -5.69 -17.15 -0.04
CA SER A 111 -5.40 -16.56 1.26
C SER A 111 -4.85 -17.63 2.21
N ALA A 112 -3.72 -17.34 2.80
CA ALA A 112 -3.04 -18.20 3.75
C ALA A 112 -3.12 -17.66 5.16
N LYS A 113 -3.44 -18.54 6.10
CA LYS A 113 -3.18 -18.37 7.54
C LYS A 113 -2.05 -19.30 7.93
N VAL A 114 -1.05 -18.74 8.60
CA VAL A 114 0.16 -19.49 8.97
C VAL A 114 0.28 -19.54 10.48
N THR A 115 0.37 -20.75 11.01
CA THR A 115 0.63 -21.00 12.43
C THR A 115 2.02 -21.61 12.55
N LYS A 116 2.93 -20.91 13.21
CA LYS A 116 4.25 -21.45 13.53
C LYS A 116 4.17 -22.19 14.87
N PRO A 117 4.82 -23.35 15.03
CA PRO A 117 4.87 -24.06 16.31
C PRO A 117 5.48 -23.16 17.40
N GLY A 118 4.76 -23.00 18.52
CA GLY A 118 5.23 -22.18 19.64
C GLY A 118 5.07 -20.68 19.48
N ASP A 119 4.41 -20.23 18.40
CA ASP A 119 4.16 -18.83 18.10
C ASP A 119 2.65 -18.57 18.13
N ASN A 120 2.22 -17.57 18.89
CA ASN A 120 0.83 -17.11 18.94
C ASN A 120 0.55 -16.02 17.90
N ASP A 121 1.56 -15.63 17.15
CA ASP A 121 1.45 -14.57 16.17
C ASP A 121 0.58 -15.00 14.99
N LYS A 122 -0.32 -14.10 14.58
CA LYS A 122 -1.23 -14.32 13.46
C LYS A 122 -0.55 -13.81 12.19
N LEU A 123 0.06 -14.72 11.45
CA LEU A 123 0.63 -14.40 10.14
C LEU A 123 -0.36 -14.79 9.05
N SER A 124 -0.62 -13.86 8.15
CA SER A 124 -1.50 -14.04 6.99
C SER A 124 -0.83 -13.49 5.75
N LEU A 125 -1.12 -14.08 4.60
CA LEU A 125 -0.66 -13.59 3.30
C LEU A 125 -1.58 -14.05 2.17
N ASP A 126 -1.57 -13.31 1.07
CA ASP A 126 -2.29 -13.64 -0.16
C ASP A 126 -1.32 -13.93 -1.30
N VAL A 127 -1.65 -14.98 -2.07
CA VAL A 127 -0.92 -15.40 -3.26
C VAL A 127 -1.87 -15.37 -4.46
N THR A 128 -1.51 -14.69 -5.55
CA THR A 128 -2.34 -14.65 -6.76
C THR A 128 -2.58 -16.03 -7.33
N THR A 129 -3.81 -16.31 -7.79
CA THR A 129 -4.15 -17.61 -8.44
C THR A 129 -3.49 -17.77 -9.80
N LYS A 130 -2.97 -16.68 -10.39
CA LYS A 130 -2.21 -16.66 -11.66
C LYS A 130 -0.82 -16.11 -11.37
N GLY A 131 0.20 -16.79 -11.82
CA GLY A 131 1.60 -16.43 -11.61
C GLY A 131 2.17 -16.76 -10.24
N GLY A 132 1.33 -16.91 -9.20
CA GLY A 132 1.81 -17.27 -7.86
C GLY A 132 2.61 -16.17 -7.17
N HIS A 133 2.21 -14.91 -7.33
CA HIS A 133 2.86 -13.77 -6.69
C HIS A 133 2.27 -13.52 -5.30
N VAL A 134 3.12 -13.28 -4.30
CA VAL A 134 2.65 -12.81 -2.99
C VAL A 134 2.27 -11.35 -3.11
N VAL A 135 0.99 -11.05 -2.86
CA VAL A 135 0.42 -9.70 -2.97
C VAL A 135 0.71 -8.90 -1.73
N TRP A 136 0.36 -9.46 -0.58
CA TRP A 136 0.60 -8.86 0.73
C TRP A 136 0.88 -9.94 1.78
N MET A 137 1.48 -9.51 2.86
CA MET A 137 1.70 -10.31 4.05
C MET A 137 1.57 -9.43 5.28
N MET A 138 1.01 -9.98 6.35
CA MET A 138 0.94 -9.32 7.65
C MET A 138 1.26 -10.33 8.77
N ASN A 139 2.14 -9.93 9.66
CA ASN A 139 2.46 -10.62 10.90
C ASN A 139 2.08 -9.71 12.08
N ASN A 140 0.97 -10.00 12.74
CA ASN A 140 0.41 -9.22 13.84
C ASN A 140 1.09 -9.57 15.18
N ARG A 141 2.41 -9.48 15.22
CA ARG A 141 3.14 -9.60 16.49
C ARG A 141 3.25 -8.26 17.21
N ASP A 142 3.33 -8.32 18.52
CA ASP A 142 3.55 -7.14 19.36
C ASP A 142 5.03 -6.76 19.38
N VAL A 143 5.37 -5.52 18.99
CA VAL A 143 6.73 -4.98 18.94
C VAL A 143 6.90 -3.96 20.06
N LYS A 144 7.58 -4.39 21.16
CA LYS A 144 7.65 -3.59 22.40
C LYS A 144 8.90 -2.72 22.53
N LYS A 145 9.91 -2.96 21.68
CA LYS A 145 11.23 -2.31 21.81
C LYS A 145 11.71 -1.79 20.46
N ARG A 146 12.59 -0.80 20.52
CA ARG A 146 13.30 -0.28 19.36
C ARG A 146 14.80 -0.42 19.60
N ASN A 147 15.43 -1.34 18.89
CA ASN A 147 16.87 -1.61 18.95
C ASN A 147 17.59 -1.16 17.66
N LEU A 148 16.85 -1.04 16.55
CA LEU A 148 17.38 -0.63 15.27
C LEU A 148 17.05 0.84 14.99
N SER A 149 17.99 1.52 14.33
CA SER A 149 17.73 2.82 13.74
C SER A 149 16.83 2.66 12.49
N LEU A 150 16.23 3.76 12.01
CA LEU A 150 15.48 3.79 10.74
C LEU A 150 16.35 3.28 9.59
N LYS A 151 17.61 3.69 9.51
CA LYS A 151 18.56 3.19 8.50
C LYS A 151 18.79 1.68 8.62
N GLY A 152 18.89 1.15 9.84
CA GLY A 152 19.02 -0.29 10.08
C GLY A 152 17.76 -1.05 9.63
N GLY A 153 16.57 -0.51 9.89
CA GLY A 153 15.29 -1.04 9.40
C GLY A 153 15.21 -1.01 7.87
N GLN A 154 15.64 0.09 7.24
CA GLN A 154 15.72 0.20 5.77
C GLN A 154 16.58 -0.90 5.17
N GLN A 155 17.78 -1.15 5.71
CA GLN A 155 18.64 -2.22 5.23
C GLN A 155 17.97 -3.60 5.33
N LYS A 156 17.18 -3.85 6.40
CA LYS A 156 16.40 -5.09 6.54
C LYS A 156 15.30 -5.21 5.48
N ALA A 157 14.62 -4.12 5.15
CA ALA A 157 13.64 -4.08 4.07
C ALA A 157 14.29 -4.38 2.71
N GLU A 158 15.43 -3.76 2.41
CA GLU A 158 16.20 -3.99 1.18
C GLU A 158 16.68 -5.44 1.05
N GLU A 159 17.25 -6.01 2.13
CA GLU A 159 17.66 -7.41 2.19
C GLU A 159 16.47 -8.37 2.00
N PHE A 160 15.32 -8.03 2.57
CA PHE A 160 14.10 -8.81 2.44
C PHE A 160 13.63 -8.87 0.98
N LEU A 161 13.56 -7.73 0.30
CA LEU A 161 13.14 -7.61 -1.08
C LEU A 161 14.11 -8.33 -2.03
N LYS A 162 15.41 -8.08 -1.88
CA LYS A 162 16.46 -8.70 -2.69
C LYS A 162 16.39 -10.22 -2.64
N ARG A 163 16.21 -10.81 -1.44
CA ARG A 163 16.08 -12.28 -1.27
C ARG A 163 14.82 -12.87 -1.94
N ARG A 164 13.86 -12.04 -2.33
CA ARG A 164 12.58 -12.43 -2.98
C ARG A 164 12.51 -12.06 -4.45
N GLY A 165 13.65 -11.65 -5.03
CA GLY A 165 13.74 -11.32 -6.45
C GLY A 165 13.21 -9.93 -6.82
N TYR A 166 13.00 -9.06 -5.84
CA TYR A 166 12.74 -7.65 -6.09
C TYR A 166 14.08 -6.91 -6.20
N ASP A 167 14.67 -6.97 -7.40
CA ASP A 167 15.95 -6.35 -7.66
C ASP A 167 15.80 -4.87 -7.98
N SER A 168 16.88 -4.10 -7.77
CA SER A 168 16.94 -2.67 -8.12
C SER A 168 15.83 -1.82 -7.48
N MET A 169 15.47 -2.12 -6.22
CA MET A 169 14.51 -1.32 -5.47
C MET A 169 15.23 -0.22 -4.70
N GLN A 170 14.69 1.00 -4.74
CA GLN A 170 15.18 2.17 -4.00
C GLN A 170 14.11 2.66 -3.04
N THR A 171 14.49 2.91 -1.79
CA THR A 171 13.61 3.56 -0.81
C THR A 171 13.40 5.03 -1.20
N VAL A 172 12.13 5.43 -1.35
CA VAL A 172 11.74 6.82 -1.69
C VAL A 172 11.15 7.57 -0.50
N THR A 173 10.52 6.85 0.43
CA THR A 173 10.03 7.44 1.68
C THR A 173 9.92 6.38 2.77
N TYR A 174 9.76 6.82 4.00
CA TYR A 174 9.47 5.96 5.15
C TYR A 174 8.55 6.66 6.14
N ASP A 175 7.78 5.86 6.87
CA ASP A 175 6.94 6.28 7.99
C ASP A 175 7.42 5.62 9.27
N ASP A 176 7.69 6.42 10.31
CA ASP A 176 8.15 5.95 11.63
C ASP A 176 6.94 5.78 12.57
N TYR A 177 6.64 4.55 12.96
CA TYR A 177 5.59 4.17 13.91
C TYR A 177 6.15 3.86 15.31
N GLY A 178 7.30 4.41 15.66
CA GLY A 178 7.95 4.19 16.94
C GLY A 178 8.75 2.89 16.97
N ASN A 179 8.14 1.77 17.28
CA ASN A 179 8.81 0.46 17.32
C ASN A 179 8.84 -0.28 15.98
N GLU A 180 8.15 0.23 14.98
CA GLU A 180 8.11 -0.27 13.60
C GLU A 180 8.33 0.89 12.64
N ALA A 181 8.80 0.60 11.43
CA ALA A 181 8.86 1.58 10.34
C ALA A 181 8.43 0.93 9.03
N ALA A 182 7.65 1.67 8.23
CA ALA A 182 7.29 1.26 6.87
C ALA A 182 8.17 2.00 5.86
N TYR A 183 8.71 1.27 4.91
CA TYR A 183 9.56 1.77 3.83
C TYR A 183 8.85 1.58 2.51
N THR A 184 8.59 2.68 1.81
CA THR A 184 8.07 2.66 0.44
C THR A 184 9.27 2.63 -0.52
N MET A 185 9.29 1.61 -1.35
CA MET A 185 10.39 1.34 -2.27
C MET A 185 9.85 1.22 -3.69
N VAL A 186 10.59 1.73 -4.65
CA VAL A 186 10.23 1.73 -6.06
C VAL A 186 11.34 1.17 -6.92
N HIS A 187 10.96 0.58 -8.04
CA HIS A 187 11.94 -0.01 -8.97
C HIS A 187 12.75 1.08 -9.68
N GLN A 188 14.03 0.79 -9.87
CA GLN A 188 14.95 1.58 -10.68
C GLN A 188 15.20 0.87 -11.99
N GLN A 189 14.92 1.51 -13.12
CA GLN A 189 15.27 1.00 -14.44
C GLN A 189 16.16 2.02 -15.16
N ASP A 190 17.38 1.63 -15.52
CA ASP A 190 18.33 2.47 -16.27
C ASP A 190 18.57 3.85 -15.64
N GLY A 191 18.62 3.92 -14.31
CA GLY A 191 18.79 5.16 -13.55
C GLY A 191 17.54 6.03 -13.44
N VAL A 192 16.38 5.52 -13.85
CA VAL A 192 15.09 6.18 -13.75
C VAL A 192 14.26 5.55 -12.65
N THR A 193 13.73 6.36 -11.73
CA THR A 193 12.83 5.95 -10.66
C THR A 193 11.44 5.68 -11.23
N VAL A 194 10.96 4.43 -11.15
CA VAL A 194 9.69 4.01 -11.73
C VAL A 194 8.62 3.95 -10.64
N TYR A 195 7.95 5.07 -10.38
CA TYR A 195 6.97 5.20 -9.28
C TYR A 195 5.80 4.21 -9.33
N PRO A 196 5.26 3.79 -10.52
CA PRO A 196 4.21 2.77 -10.55
C PRO A 196 4.64 1.40 -10.01
N ASP A 197 5.94 1.09 -10.00
CA ASP A 197 6.48 -0.20 -9.57
C ASP A 197 6.84 -0.14 -8.07
N LEU A 198 5.82 0.02 -7.24
CA LEU A 198 5.92 0.32 -5.82
C LEU A 198 5.71 -0.93 -4.96
N VAL A 199 6.53 -1.06 -3.92
CA VAL A 199 6.41 -2.05 -2.84
C VAL A 199 6.55 -1.35 -1.50
N THR A 200 5.72 -1.73 -0.53
CA THR A 200 5.87 -1.26 0.86
C THR A 200 6.28 -2.42 1.76
N VAL A 201 7.29 -2.18 2.60
CA VAL A 201 7.80 -3.16 3.58
C VAL A 201 7.80 -2.52 4.96
N LYS A 202 7.09 -3.13 5.90
CA LYS A 202 7.10 -2.72 7.31
C LYS A 202 8.03 -3.62 8.11
N VAL A 203 8.90 -3.01 8.89
CA VAL A 203 9.95 -3.69 9.64
C VAL A 203 9.79 -3.39 11.13
N ALA A 204 9.83 -4.43 11.94
CA ALA A 204 9.93 -4.32 13.38
C ALA A 204 11.34 -3.90 13.78
N LEU A 205 11.44 -2.79 14.49
CA LEU A 205 12.73 -2.19 14.85
C LEU A 205 13.38 -2.83 16.10
N ASP A 206 12.77 -3.86 16.68
CA ASP A 206 13.39 -4.65 17.77
C ASP A 206 14.40 -5.66 17.24
N ASN A 207 14.11 -6.35 16.13
CA ASN A 207 14.92 -7.44 15.59
C ASN A 207 15.12 -7.41 14.06
N GLY A 208 14.44 -6.51 13.36
CA GLY A 208 14.51 -6.38 11.89
C GLY A 208 13.62 -7.37 11.13
N GLU A 209 12.68 -8.03 11.80
CA GLU A 209 11.69 -8.88 11.14
C GLU A 209 10.70 -8.03 10.34
N VAL A 210 10.34 -8.51 9.14
CA VAL A 210 9.30 -7.86 8.33
C VAL A 210 7.93 -8.26 8.87
N THR A 211 7.17 -7.27 9.32
CA THR A 211 5.82 -7.43 9.87
C THR A 211 4.71 -7.18 8.85
N ALA A 212 4.97 -6.40 7.80
CA ALA A 212 4.06 -6.29 6.68
C ALA A 212 4.79 -6.12 5.36
N PHE A 213 4.15 -6.56 4.29
CA PHE A 213 4.61 -6.45 2.91
C PHE A 213 3.41 -6.21 2.01
N GLU A 214 3.53 -5.29 1.07
CA GLU A 214 2.50 -4.98 0.08
C GLU A 214 3.16 -4.72 -1.28
N ALA A 215 2.70 -5.45 -2.32
CA ALA A 215 3.28 -5.39 -3.66
C ALA A 215 2.25 -5.37 -4.79
N SER A 216 0.99 -5.05 -4.49
CA SER A 216 -0.08 -5.03 -5.50
C SER A 216 0.28 -4.15 -6.69
N GLU A 217 0.77 -2.95 -6.44
CA GLU A 217 1.14 -2.00 -7.49
C GLU A 217 2.32 -2.53 -8.34
N TYR A 218 3.33 -3.12 -7.70
CA TYR A 218 4.44 -3.75 -8.42
C TYR A 218 3.97 -4.89 -9.32
N ILE A 219 3.14 -5.80 -8.81
CA ILE A 219 2.65 -6.98 -9.54
C ILE A 219 1.86 -6.56 -10.79
N VAL A 220 1.08 -5.49 -10.69
CA VAL A 220 0.25 -5.00 -11.79
C VAL A 220 1.04 -4.20 -12.80
N ASN A 221 1.96 -3.35 -12.34
CA ASN A 221 2.58 -2.34 -13.17
C ASN A 221 3.96 -2.76 -13.70
N HIS A 222 4.65 -3.67 -12.99
CA HIS A 222 6.04 -3.99 -13.32
C HIS A 222 6.21 -4.65 -14.68
N LYS A 223 6.96 -3.98 -15.53
CA LYS A 223 7.36 -4.47 -16.86
C LYS A 223 8.63 -3.76 -17.29
N SER A 224 9.40 -4.38 -18.17
CA SER A 224 10.46 -3.68 -18.87
C SER A 224 9.85 -2.60 -19.78
N ARG A 225 10.36 -1.37 -19.68
CA ARG A 225 9.87 -0.21 -20.42
C ARG A 225 10.97 0.35 -21.31
N GLN A 226 10.57 0.83 -22.48
CA GLN A 226 11.41 1.72 -23.27
C GLN A 226 11.21 3.14 -22.73
N ILE A 227 12.15 3.62 -21.93
CA ILE A 227 12.07 4.94 -21.31
C ILE A 227 12.61 5.97 -22.29
N PRO A 228 11.79 6.93 -22.77
CA PRO A 228 12.27 7.96 -23.68
C PRO A 228 13.23 8.91 -23.00
N GLN A 229 14.17 9.44 -23.76
CA GLN A 229 15.07 10.47 -23.25
C GLN A 229 14.29 11.71 -22.84
N PRO A 230 14.66 12.36 -21.73
CA PRO A 230 13.98 13.57 -21.26
C PRO A 230 14.15 14.71 -22.26
N LYS A 231 13.05 15.42 -22.56
CA LYS A 231 13.08 16.59 -23.47
C LYS A 231 13.74 17.81 -22.82
N LEU A 232 13.82 17.85 -21.49
CA LEU A 232 14.44 18.95 -20.73
C LEU A 232 15.76 18.48 -20.12
N THR A 233 16.76 19.34 -20.17
CA THR A 233 18.00 19.12 -19.41
C THR A 233 17.75 19.38 -17.92
N LYS A 234 18.56 18.76 -17.05
CA LYS A 234 18.53 18.99 -15.60
C LYS A 234 18.58 20.50 -15.25
N GLN A 235 19.46 21.26 -15.91
CA GLN A 235 19.61 22.70 -15.68
C GLN A 235 18.32 23.46 -16.02
N LYS A 236 17.68 23.17 -17.17
CA LYS A 236 16.41 23.78 -17.54
C LYS A 236 15.26 23.38 -16.60
N ALA A 237 15.27 22.17 -16.09
CA ALA A 237 14.27 21.74 -15.09
C ALA A 237 14.48 22.52 -13.79
N LEU A 238 15.69 22.60 -13.27
CA LEU A 238 16.03 23.34 -12.05
C LEU A 238 15.70 24.83 -12.15
N SER A 239 15.91 25.46 -13.30
CA SER A 239 15.58 26.90 -13.49
C SER A 239 14.09 27.20 -13.44
N ARG A 240 13.23 26.19 -13.47
CA ARG A 240 11.75 26.32 -13.34
C ARG A 240 11.24 26.06 -11.92
N VAL A 241 12.10 25.61 -11.02
CA VAL A 241 11.73 25.39 -9.61
C VAL A 241 11.56 26.77 -8.95
N ASN A 242 10.52 26.90 -8.12
CA ASN A 242 10.30 28.12 -7.35
C ASN A 242 11.57 28.42 -6.51
N PRO A 243 12.16 29.63 -6.63
CA PRO A 243 13.40 29.98 -5.94
C PRO A 243 13.32 29.96 -4.40
N ASN A 244 12.09 29.97 -3.85
CA ASN A 244 11.87 29.84 -2.41
C ASN A 244 11.92 28.39 -1.92
N LEU A 245 12.02 27.40 -2.83
CA LEU A 245 12.15 25.98 -2.49
C LEU A 245 13.62 25.57 -2.48
N LYS A 246 14.02 24.82 -1.44
CA LYS A 246 15.31 24.17 -1.40
C LYS A 246 15.20 22.84 -2.15
N VAL A 247 16.03 22.65 -3.17
CA VAL A 247 16.14 21.39 -3.88
C VAL A 247 17.03 20.46 -3.08
N GLU A 248 16.47 19.37 -2.56
CA GLU A 248 17.21 18.37 -1.77
C GLU A 248 17.86 17.32 -2.68
N ASP A 249 17.16 16.87 -3.72
CA ASP A 249 17.67 15.88 -4.68
C ASP A 249 17.09 16.09 -6.07
N THR A 250 17.72 15.47 -7.08
CA THR A 250 17.28 15.55 -8.48
C THR A 250 17.53 14.22 -9.16
N GLY A 251 16.52 13.65 -9.78
CA GLY A 251 16.61 12.40 -10.53
C GLY A 251 15.63 12.37 -11.70
N LEU A 252 15.80 11.37 -12.54
CA LEU A 252 14.80 11.05 -13.55
C LEU A 252 13.74 10.14 -12.92
N ALA A 253 12.48 10.44 -13.21
CA ALA A 253 11.36 9.65 -12.71
C ALA A 253 10.32 9.41 -13.79
N LEU A 254 9.74 8.23 -13.80
CA LEU A 254 8.53 7.89 -14.52
C LEU A 254 7.37 7.97 -13.53
N ILE A 255 6.52 8.96 -13.74
CA ILE A 255 5.35 9.24 -12.89
C ILE A 255 4.11 8.97 -13.73
N PRO A 256 3.09 8.26 -13.20
CA PRO A 256 1.81 8.16 -13.88
C PRO A 256 1.24 9.56 -14.09
N VAL A 257 0.82 9.86 -15.30
CA VAL A 257 0.08 11.08 -15.60
C VAL A 257 -1.33 10.63 -15.89
N ASP A 258 -2.29 11.14 -15.10
CA ASP A 258 -3.70 10.98 -15.39
C ASP A 258 -3.98 11.69 -16.72
N GLY A 259 -4.33 10.90 -17.74
CA GLY A 259 -4.60 11.35 -19.10
C GLY A 259 -6.08 11.36 -19.39
#